data_d1e0c1dbb8b2278528d3fd40e4ae365f
#
_entry.id   d1e0c1dbb8b2278528d3fd40e4ae365f
#
_cell.length_a   1.000
_cell.length_b   1.000
_cell.length_c   1.000
_cell.angle_alpha   90.00
_cell.angle_beta   90.00
_cell.angle_gamma   90.00
#
_symmetry.space_group_name_H-M   'P 1'
#
loop_
_entity.id
_entity.type
_entity.pdbx_description
1 polymer ?
#
loop_
_entity_poly.entity_id
_entity_poly.type
_entity_poly.pdbx_seq_one_letter_code
_entity_poly.pdbx_strand_id
1 'polypeptide(L)'
;MLIKMFCLFVFGSLMFTAGFFVGGISWEWSKNEYSLLVAFWSMVGGWVSGISTLLAVLVSLILAYQAVTKEQENIVIKMKSFRKSLFGYGWKISVVVRNLNNYHVEVTDVLLVFDPKNAAVNINELTGVGPFPKVLKRKGEHVDFSIKLDSGNEWWRIYETLSQSEIYKFKKCKVIVVTEVGTHYYKLNSEIVSILNENYVKYLNSK
;
A
#
# COMPACT_ATOMS: atom_id res chain seq x y z
N MET A 1 -20.20 -16.12 5.65
CA MET A 1 -18.94 -16.87 5.86
C MET A 1 -18.99 -17.69 7.14
N LEU A 2 -19.36 -17.14 8.28
CA LEU A 2 -19.47 -17.81 9.58
C LEU A 2 -20.37 -19.06 9.56
N ILE A 3 -21.56 -19.01 8.92
CA ILE A 3 -22.50 -20.15 8.84
C ILE A 3 -21.89 -21.34 8.10
N LYS A 4 -21.13 -21.11 7.01
CA LYS A 4 -20.47 -22.19 6.26
C LYS A 4 -19.38 -22.87 7.10
N MET A 5 -18.60 -22.09 7.86
CA MET A 5 -17.59 -22.63 8.78
C MET A 5 -18.23 -23.43 9.91
N PHE A 6 -19.33 -22.95 10.46
CA PHE A 6 -20.08 -23.67 11.51
C PHE A 6 -20.62 -24.99 10.99
N CYS A 7 -21.24 -25.02 9.80
CA CYS A 7 -21.71 -26.26 9.17
C CYS A 7 -20.57 -27.27 8.94
N LEU A 8 -19.42 -26.82 8.53
CA LEU A 8 -18.25 -27.66 8.28
C LEU A 8 -17.70 -28.26 9.58
N PHE A 9 -17.69 -27.48 10.66
CA PHE A 9 -17.28 -27.93 11.99
C PHE A 9 -18.27 -28.97 12.55
N VAL A 10 -19.59 -28.73 12.44
CA VAL A 10 -20.62 -29.67 12.87
C VAL A 10 -20.54 -30.98 12.08
N PHE A 11 -20.37 -30.90 10.75
CA PHE A 11 -20.20 -32.07 9.92
C PHE A 11 -18.94 -32.89 10.27
N GLY A 12 -17.80 -32.20 10.48
CA GLY A 12 -16.58 -32.87 10.92
C GLY A 12 -16.70 -33.53 12.28
N SER A 13 -17.39 -32.90 13.23
CA SER A 13 -17.65 -33.46 14.56
C SER A 13 -18.57 -34.69 14.49
N LEU A 14 -19.59 -34.66 13.63
CA LEU A 14 -20.48 -35.80 13.40
C LEU A 14 -19.76 -36.99 12.78
N MET A 15 -18.90 -36.74 11.77
CA MET A 15 -18.07 -37.78 11.15
C MET A 15 -17.07 -38.38 12.13
N PHE A 16 -16.46 -37.56 12.99
CA PHE A 16 -15.53 -38.02 14.03
C PHE A 16 -16.25 -38.90 15.05
N THR A 17 -17.41 -38.47 15.56
CA THR A 17 -18.19 -39.27 16.50
C THR A 17 -18.71 -40.58 15.88
N ALA A 18 -19.20 -40.58 14.65
CA ALA A 18 -19.58 -41.78 13.92
C ALA A 18 -18.41 -42.75 13.76
N GLY A 19 -17.24 -42.26 13.36
CA GLY A 19 -16.00 -43.07 13.26
C GLY A 19 -15.59 -43.68 14.60
N PHE A 20 -15.70 -42.90 15.68
CA PHE A 20 -15.40 -43.36 17.04
C PHE A 20 -16.33 -44.48 17.48
N PHE A 21 -17.64 -44.36 17.24
CA PHE A 21 -18.62 -45.40 17.59
C PHE A 21 -18.42 -46.68 16.76
N VAL A 22 -18.22 -46.54 15.44
CA VAL A 22 -17.99 -47.70 14.56
C VAL A 22 -16.65 -48.41 14.90
N GLY A 23 -15.62 -47.63 15.20
CA GLY A 23 -14.26 -48.17 15.50
C GLY A 23 -14.09 -48.67 16.93
N GLY A 24 -14.85 -48.13 17.92
CA GLY A 24 -14.58 -48.36 19.34
C GLY A 24 -15.41 -49.45 20.02
N ILE A 25 -16.62 -49.78 19.53
CA ILE A 25 -17.61 -50.55 20.31
C ILE A 25 -17.69 -52.02 19.92
N SER A 26 -17.32 -52.44 18.72
CA SER A 26 -17.56 -53.80 18.22
C SER A 26 -16.36 -54.65 17.90
N TRP A 27 -15.14 -54.18 18.20
CA TRP A 27 -13.92 -54.89 17.77
C TRP A 27 -13.11 -55.38 18.96
N GLU A 28 -12.88 -56.69 19.01
CA GLU A 28 -12.03 -57.34 20.01
C GLU A 28 -10.55 -57.02 19.77
N TRP A 29 -10.19 -55.76 19.68
CA TRP A 29 -8.82 -55.27 19.36
C TRP A 29 -7.80 -55.62 20.42
N SER A 30 -8.25 -56.04 21.60
CA SER A 30 -7.36 -56.46 22.69
C SER A 30 -6.81 -57.88 22.53
N LYS A 31 -7.25 -58.67 21.55
CA LYS A 31 -6.71 -59.98 21.29
C LYS A 31 -5.33 -59.90 20.61
N ASN A 32 -4.36 -60.68 21.09
CA ASN A 32 -3.00 -60.69 20.56
C ASN A 32 -2.89 -60.95 19.05
N GLU A 33 -3.83 -61.67 18.48
CA GLU A 33 -3.89 -61.93 17.02
C GLU A 33 -4.02 -60.72 16.17
N TYR A 34 -4.56 -59.59 16.68
CA TYR A 34 -4.74 -58.33 15.95
C TYR A 34 -3.67 -57.29 16.25
N SER A 35 -2.70 -57.58 17.07
CA SER A 35 -1.71 -56.59 17.54
C SER A 35 -0.94 -55.89 16.38
N LEU A 36 -0.58 -56.61 15.33
CA LEU A 36 0.08 -56.08 14.13
C LEU A 36 -0.82 -55.14 13.33
N LEU A 37 -2.10 -55.49 13.21
CA LEU A 37 -3.09 -54.68 12.50
C LEU A 37 -3.37 -53.38 13.24
N VAL A 38 -3.51 -53.44 14.56
CA VAL A 38 -3.67 -52.28 15.44
C VAL A 38 -2.47 -51.34 15.36
N ALA A 39 -1.26 -51.91 15.40
CA ALA A 39 -0.03 -51.13 15.26
C ALA A 39 0.06 -50.43 13.90
N PHE A 40 -0.31 -51.11 12.81
CA PHE A 40 -0.36 -50.52 11.48
C PHE A 40 -1.34 -49.36 11.41
N TRP A 41 -2.59 -49.52 11.84
CA TRP A 41 -3.59 -48.47 11.82
C TRP A 41 -3.24 -47.31 12.74
N SER A 42 -2.62 -47.56 13.87
CA SER A 42 -2.13 -46.52 14.77
C SER A 42 -1.03 -45.69 14.12
N MET A 43 -0.12 -46.35 13.39
CA MET A 43 0.93 -45.67 12.62
C MET A 43 0.29 -44.77 11.50
N VAL A 44 -0.63 -45.33 10.73
CA VAL A 44 -1.37 -44.57 9.69
C VAL A 44 -2.09 -43.39 10.30
N GLY A 45 -2.80 -43.57 11.42
CA GLY A 45 -3.46 -42.49 12.16
C GLY A 45 -2.49 -41.38 12.59
N GLY A 46 -1.30 -41.78 13.07
CA GLY A 46 -0.22 -40.83 13.39
C GLY A 46 0.26 -40.01 12.21
N TRP A 47 0.45 -40.64 11.05
CA TRP A 47 0.83 -39.96 9.82
C TRP A 47 -0.27 -38.98 9.33
N VAL A 48 -1.51 -39.41 9.31
CA VAL A 48 -2.65 -38.56 8.93
C VAL A 48 -2.76 -37.37 9.87
N SER A 49 -2.62 -37.58 11.17
CA SER A 49 -2.61 -36.52 12.18
C SER A 49 -1.46 -35.53 11.94
N GLY A 50 -0.25 -36.03 11.71
CA GLY A 50 0.95 -35.21 11.46
C GLY A 50 0.77 -34.35 10.20
N ILE A 51 0.30 -34.92 9.09
CA ILE A 51 0.05 -34.19 7.84
C ILE A 51 -1.06 -33.16 8.04
N SER A 52 -2.15 -33.50 8.74
CA SER A 52 -3.24 -32.57 9.01
C SER A 52 -2.78 -31.38 9.86
N THR A 53 -1.93 -31.61 10.84
CA THR A 53 -1.33 -30.55 11.67
C THR A 53 -0.45 -29.62 10.82
N LEU A 54 0.39 -30.20 9.96
CA LEU A 54 1.23 -29.42 9.05
C LEU A 54 0.40 -28.54 8.11
N LEU A 55 -0.66 -29.10 7.53
CA LEU A 55 -1.57 -28.35 6.67
C LEU A 55 -2.29 -27.22 7.44
N ALA A 56 -2.71 -27.46 8.68
CA ALA A 56 -3.35 -26.43 9.51
C ALA A 56 -2.38 -25.27 9.79
N VAL A 57 -1.11 -25.57 10.08
CA VAL A 57 -0.07 -24.53 10.27
C VAL A 57 0.16 -23.73 8.98
N LEU A 58 0.28 -24.40 7.83
CA LEU A 58 0.46 -23.73 6.54
C LEU A 58 -0.71 -22.79 6.22
N VAL A 59 -1.96 -23.27 6.39
CA VAL A 59 -3.16 -22.43 6.18
C VAL A 59 -3.15 -21.24 7.12
N SER A 60 -2.80 -21.43 8.39
CA SER A 60 -2.72 -20.35 9.37
C SER A 60 -1.68 -19.29 8.98
N LEU A 61 -0.50 -19.72 8.50
CA LEU A 61 0.55 -18.81 8.02
C LEU A 61 0.09 -18.03 6.77
N ILE A 62 -0.59 -18.69 5.83
CA ILE A 62 -1.13 -18.02 4.64
C ILE A 62 -2.18 -16.97 5.03
N LEU A 63 -3.08 -17.30 5.95
CA LEU A 63 -4.10 -16.37 6.44
C LEU A 63 -3.47 -15.18 7.18
N ALA A 64 -2.47 -15.43 8.03
CA ALA A 64 -1.72 -14.37 8.71
C ALA A 64 -1.01 -13.45 7.71
N TYR A 65 -0.33 -14.02 6.71
CA TYR A 65 0.31 -13.25 5.65
C TYR A 65 -0.70 -12.41 4.85
N GLN A 66 -1.86 -12.98 4.50
CA GLN A 66 -2.91 -12.25 3.79
C GLN A 66 -3.52 -11.13 4.66
N ALA A 67 -3.63 -11.31 5.98
CA ALA A 67 -4.11 -10.27 6.87
C ALA A 67 -3.15 -9.08 6.88
N VAL A 68 -1.85 -9.32 7.07
CA VAL A 68 -0.81 -8.28 7.05
C VAL A 68 -0.75 -7.54 5.71
N THR A 69 -0.85 -8.25 4.58
CA THR A 69 -0.82 -7.60 3.26
C THR A 69 -2.08 -6.81 2.92
N LYS A 70 -3.24 -7.16 3.52
CA LYS A 70 -4.47 -6.38 3.35
C LYS A 70 -4.48 -5.08 4.13
N GLU A 71 -3.70 -4.99 5.19
CA GLU A 71 -3.54 -3.76 5.99
C GLU A 71 -2.57 -2.76 5.34
N GLN A 72 -1.82 -3.15 4.31
CA GLN A 72 -0.99 -2.22 3.57
C GLN A 72 -1.85 -1.18 2.85
N GLU A 73 -1.52 0.08 3.09
CA GLU A 73 -2.19 1.19 2.45
C GLU A 73 -1.97 1.16 0.94
N ASN A 74 -3.06 1.11 0.19
CA ASN A 74 -3.03 1.07 -1.27
C ASN A 74 -3.51 2.42 -1.82
N ILE A 75 -2.53 3.28 -2.14
CA ILE A 75 -2.77 4.60 -2.72
C ILE A 75 -2.18 4.61 -4.13
N VAL A 76 -2.92 5.17 -5.06
CA VAL A 76 -2.44 5.42 -6.41
C VAL A 76 -2.22 6.90 -6.61
N ILE A 77 -0.98 7.27 -6.91
CA ILE A 77 -0.61 8.62 -7.31
C ILE A 77 -0.54 8.67 -8.83
N LYS A 78 -1.32 9.54 -9.45
CA LYS A 78 -1.27 9.81 -10.89
C LYS A 78 -0.91 11.26 -11.11
N MET A 79 -0.02 11.50 -12.05
CA MET A 79 0.36 12.85 -12.44
C MET A 79 -0.07 13.11 -13.87
N LYS A 80 -0.59 14.31 -14.11
CA LYS A 80 -0.91 14.83 -15.44
C LYS A 80 -0.28 16.20 -15.59
N SER A 81 0.41 16.42 -16.68
CA SER A 81 0.89 17.74 -17.07
C SER A 81 -0.08 18.36 -18.09
N PHE A 82 -0.42 19.60 -17.90
CA PHE A 82 -1.26 20.35 -18.82
C PHE A 82 -0.56 21.64 -19.21
N ARG A 83 -0.50 21.90 -20.51
CA ARG A 83 -0.16 23.22 -21.04
C ARG A 83 -1.47 23.98 -21.24
N LYS A 84 -1.67 25.06 -20.54
CA LYS A 84 -2.89 25.89 -20.69
C LYS A 84 -2.73 26.73 -21.96
N SER A 85 -3.53 26.43 -23.00
CA SER A 85 -3.34 26.94 -24.37
C SER A 85 -4.17 28.15 -24.75
N LEU A 86 -5.14 28.60 -23.99
CA LEU A 86 -6.13 29.56 -24.57
C LEU A 86 -6.02 31.01 -24.08
N PHE A 87 -5.47 31.33 -22.91
CA PHE A 87 -5.33 32.72 -22.44
C PHE A 87 -4.30 32.92 -21.32
N GLY A 88 -3.38 32.00 -21.09
CA GLY A 88 -2.33 32.11 -20.07
C GLY A 88 -1.19 31.16 -20.36
N TYR A 89 -0.03 31.70 -20.59
CA TYR A 89 1.21 30.95 -20.76
C TYR A 89 1.57 30.33 -19.40
N GLY A 90 1.42 29.02 -19.27
CA GLY A 90 1.83 28.38 -18.05
C GLY A 90 1.67 26.86 -18.04
N TRP A 91 2.66 26.16 -17.51
CA TRP A 91 2.59 24.76 -17.23
C TRP A 91 1.89 24.51 -15.89
N LYS A 92 0.96 23.57 -15.88
CA LYS A 92 0.25 23.12 -14.70
C LYS A 92 0.47 21.63 -14.54
N ILE A 93 0.85 21.21 -13.36
CA ILE A 93 0.91 19.80 -12.97
C ILE A 93 -0.27 19.51 -12.05
N SER A 94 -0.99 18.45 -12.35
CA SER A 94 -2.01 17.90 -11.46
C SER A 94 -1.50 16.60 -10.88
N VAL A 95 -1.42 16.53 -9.57
CA VAL A 95 -1.09 15.32 -8.79
C VAL A 95 -2.39 14.82 -8.18
N VAL A 96 -2.89 13.70 -8.69
CA VAL A 96 -4.11 13.06 -8.21
C VAL A 96 -3.73 11.92 -7.28
N VAL A 97 -4.13 12.03 -6.03
CA VAL A 97 -3.99 10.98 -5.01
C VAL A 97 -5.33 10.30 -4.84
N ARG A 98 -5.39 8.99 -5.10
CA ARG A 98 -6.62 8.20 -5.01
C ARG A 98 -6.50 7.11 -3.97
N ASN A 99 -7.47 7.03 -3.07
CA ASN A 99 -7.61 5.94 -2.11
C ASN A 99 -8.19 4.69 -2.82
N LEU A 100 -7.47 3.57 -2.77
CA LEU A 100 -7.96 2.26 -3.22
C LEU A 100 -8.35 1.34 -2.06
N ASN A 101 -8.19 1.78 -0.83
CA ASN A 101 -8.56 1.02 0.35
C ASN A 101 -10.06 1.11 0.62
N ASN A 102 -10.58 0.16 1.37
CA ASN A 102 -11.98 0.17 1.85
C ASN A 102 -12.15 0.98 3.14
N TYR A 103 -11.06 1.56 3.67
CA TYR A 103 -11.02 2.42 4.84
C TYR A 103 -10.57 3.84 4.46
N HIS A 104 -10.74 4.78 5.36
CA HIS A 104 -10.31 6.15 5.14
C HIS A 104 -8.78 6.26 5.14
N VAL A 105 -8.28 7.18 4.35
CA VAL A 105 -6.86 7.52 4.27
C VAL A 105 -6.72 9.01 4.49
N GLU A 106 -5.85 9.39 5.39
CA GLU A 106 -5.56 10.78 5.70
C GLU A 106 -4.24 11.18 5.04
N VAL A 107 -4.30 12.12 4.11
CA VAL A 107 -3.12 12.73 3.49
C VAL A 107 -2.70 13.89 4.36
N THR A 108 -1.57 13.74 5.05
CA THR A 108 -1.06 14.71 6.01
C THR A 108 -0.17 15.75 5.35
N ASP A 109 0.56 15.36 4.29
CA ASP A 109 1.50 16.26 3.63
C ASP A 109 1.81 15.87 2.19
N VAL A 110 2.23 16.85 1.38
CA VAL A 110 2.72 16.64 0.02
C VAL A 110 4.01 17.41 -0.17
N LEU A 111 5.08 16.67 -0.47
CA LEU A 111 6.43 17.20 -0.60
C LEU A 111 6.94 17.03 -2.02
N LEU A 112 7.66 18.03 -2.51
CA LEU A 112 8.45 17.93 -3.73
C LEU A 112 9.92 17.79 -3.34
N VAL A 113 10.54 16.71 -3.79
CA VAL A 113 11.94 16.40 -3.43
C VAL A 113 12.83 16.47 -4.66
N PHE A 114 13.92 17.18 -4.52
CA PHE A 114 14.92 17.44 -5.56
C PHE A 114 16.21 16.66 -5.28
N ASP A 115 16.66 15.90 -6.27
CA ASP A 115 17.93 15.17 -6.25
C ASP A 115 19.03 16.06 -6.88
N PRO A 116 20.30 16.11 -6.36
CA PRO A 116 20.95 15.04 -5.62
C PRO A 116 20.89 15.14 -4.08
N LYS A 117 20.58 16.28 -3.52
CA LYS A 117 20.66 16.47 -2.05
C LYS A 117 19.39 16.06 -1.31
N ASN A 118 18.38 15.50 -2.00
CA ASN A 118 17.06 15.17 -1.45
C ASN A 118 16.38 16.35 -0.73
N ALA A 119 16.60 17.57 -1.23
CA ALA A 119 15.98 18.75 -0.67
C ALA A 119 14.46 18.62 -0.82
N ALA A 120 13.76 18.54 0.31
CA ALA A 120 12.32 18.41 0.35
C ALA A 120 11.67 19.77 0.59
N VAL A 121 10.71 20.12 -0.24
CA VAL A 121 9.94 21.35 -0.12
C VAL A 121 8.48 20.99 -0.02
N ASN A 122 7.82 21.55 1.01
CA ASN A 122 6.38 21.38 1.17
C ASN A 122 5.67 22.19 0.07
N ILE A 123 4.77 21.52 -0.67
CA ILE A 123 4.05 22.15 -1.77
C ILE A 123 2.58 22.45 -1.44
N ASN A 124 2.19 22.32 -0.18
CA ASN A 124 0.81 22.58 0.24
C ASN A 124 0.39 24.02 -0.10
N GLU A 125 1.30 24.97 0.09
CA GLU A 125 1.07 26.38 -0.25
C GLU A 125 0.87 26.62 -1.76
N LEU A 126 1.52 25.78 -2.61
CA LEU A 126 1.43 25.89 -4.07
C LEU A 126 0.16 25.28 -4.64
N THR A 127 -0.50 24.42 -3.91
CA THR A 127 -1.60 23.62 -4.44
C THR A 127 -2.94 24.31 -4.42
N GLY A 128 -3.13 25.31 -3.58
CA GLY A 128 -4.40 26.00 -3.37
C GLY A 128 -5.54 25.11 -2.86
N VAL A 129 -5.24 23.92 -2.38
CA VAL A 129 -6.24 22.90 -1.97
C VAL A 129 -6.79 23.15 -0.57
N GLY A 130 -6.34 24.21 0.10
CA GLY A 130 -6.73 24.52 1.48
C GLY A 130 -5.94 23.66 2.50
N PRO A 131 -6.25 23.78 3.79
CA PRO A 131 -5.45 23.21 4.85
C PRO A 131 -5.39 21.69 4.80
N PHE A 132 -4.26 21.14 5.17
CA PHE A 132 -4.09 19.73 5.49
C PHE A 132 -4.43 19.47 6.95
N PRO A 133 -4.81 18.25 7.34
CA PRO A 133 -4.85 17.05 6.51
C PRO A 133 -6.10 16.93 5.62
N LYS A 134 -6.00 16.11 4.57
CA LYS A 134 -7.09 15.75 3.67
C LYS A 134 -7.51 14.31 3.86
N VAL A 135 -8.77 14.08 4.24
CA VAL A 135 -9.30 12.74 4.51
C VAL A 135 -10.04 12.21 3.28
N LEU A 136 -9.57 11.09 2.74
CA LEU A 136 -10.20 10.33 1.68
C LEU A 136 -11.01 9.19 2.30
N LYS A 137 -12.32 9.38 2.46
CA LYS A 137 -13.20 8.51 3.27
C LYS A 137 -13.56 7.20 2.59
N ARG A 138 -13.59 7.17 1.26
CA ARG A 138 -14.12 6.03 0.49
C ARG A 138 -13.14 5.53 -0.55
N LYS A 139 -13.28 4.26 -0.90
CA LYS A 139 -12.56 3.69 -2.03
C LYS A 139 -12.90 4.42 -3.33
N GLY A 140 -11.88 4.81 -4.08
CA GLY A 140 -12.00 5.57 -5.33
C GLY A 140 -12.04 7.08 -5.14
N GLU A 141 -12.24 7.57 -3.92
CA GLU A 141 -12.15 8.99 -3.61
C GLU A 141 -10.74 9.51 -3.88
N HIS A 142 -10.64 10.73 -4.37
CA HIS A 142 -9.36 11.32 -4.76
C HIS A 142 -9.31 12.80 -4.38
N VAL A 143 -8.11 13.28 -4.21
CA VAL A 143 -7.78 14.70 -4.11
C VAL A 143 -6.84 15.08 -5.24
N ASP A 144 -7.06 16.24 -5.84
CA ASP A 144 -6.27 16.79 -6.94
C ASP A 144 -5.47 18.00 -6.45
N PHE A 145 -4.17 17.86 -6.43
CA PHE A 145 -3.23 18.93 -6.11
C PHE A 145 -2.73 19.56 -7.39
N SER A 146 -3.14 20.76 -7.66
CA SER A 146 -2.86 21.49 -8.88
C SER A 146 -1.77 22.52 -8.66
N ILE A 147 -0.60 22.28 -9.24
CA ILE A 147 0.60 23.12 -9.09
C ILE A 147 0.83 23.87 -10.40
N LYS A 148 0.87 25.19 -10.35
CA LYS A 148 1.28 26.04 -11.48
C LYS A 148 2.81 26.15 -11.43
N LEU A 149 3.50 25.84 -12.54
CA LEU A 149 4.96 25.83 -12.59
C LEU A 149 5.62 27.19 -12.90
N ASP A 150 4.85 28.14 -13.35
CA ASP A 150 5.32 29.39 -13.96
C ASP A 150 4.92 30.65 -13.20
N SER A 151 4.32 30.50 -12.04
CA SER A 151 3.79 31.68 -11.38
C SER A 151 4.17 31.80 -9.91
N GLY A 152 4.67 32.95 -9.58
CA GLY A 152 4.48 33.57 -8.29
C GLY A 152 5.65 33.51 -7.35
N ASN A 153 5.48 34.27 -6.29
CA ASN A 153 6.46 34.43 -5.21
C ASN A 153 6.77 33.11 -4.50
N GLU A 154 5.84 32.13 -4.56
CA GLU A 154 6.02 30.83 -3.89
C GLU A 154 7.15 30.04 -4.52
N TRP A 155 7.23 30.01 -5.87
CA TRP A 155 8.35 29.34 -6.56
C TRP A 155 9.67 30.04 -6.31
N TRP A 156 9.67 31.38 -6.18
CA TRP A 156 10.87 32.14 -5.84
C TRP A 156 11.40 31.74 -4.47
N ARG A 157 10.55 31.59 -3.47
CA ARG A 157 10.96 31.09 -2.14
C ARG A 157 11.55 29.69 -2.19
N ILE A 158 10.94 28.79 -2.99
CA ILE A 158 11.46 27.43 -3.19
C ILE A 158 12.85 27.49 -3.86
N TYR A 159 12.99 28.25 -4.92
CA TYR A 159 14.25 28.41 -5.63
C TYR A 159 15.33 29.07 -4.76
N GLU A 160 14.96 29.98 -3.91
CA GLU A 160 15.88 30.56 -2.93
C GLU A 160 16.38 29.50 -1.96
N THR A 161 15.50 28.69 -1.38
CA THR A 161 15.87 27.57 -0.49
C THR A 161 16.78 26.57 -1.19
N LEU A 162 16.51 26.24 -2.45
CA LEU A 162 17.35 25.36 -3.26
C LEU A 162 18.73 25.98 -3.53
N SER A 163 18.79 27.27 -3.82
CA SER A 163 20.06 27.97 -4.06
C SER A 163 20.92 28.02 -2.80
N GLN A 164 20.34 28.27 -1.64
CA GLN A 164 21.03 28.21 -0.34
C GLN A 164 21.57 26.82 -0.04
N SER A 165 20.90 25.77 -0.56
CA SER A 165 21.36 24.39 -0.46
C SER A 165 22.40 24.01 -1.50
N GLU A 166 22.95 24.98 -2.28
CA GLU A 166 23.94 24.78 -3.37
C GLU A 166 23.47 23.77 -4.43
N ILE A 167 22.19 23.72 -4.72
CA ILE A 167 21.61 22.91 -5.79
C ILE A 167 21.44 23.83 -7.00
N TYR A 168 22.30 23.72 -7.99
CA TYR A 168 22.26 24.54 -9.21
C TYR A 168 21.50 23.88 -10.36
N LYS A 169 21.34 22.57 -10.30
CA LYS A 169 20.59 21.77 -11.28
C LYS A 169 20.14 20.46 -10.64
N PHE A 170 18.91 20.08 -10.89
CA PHE A 170 18.38 18.81 -10.44
C PHE A 170 18.17 17.85 -11.62
N LYS A 171 18.59 16.60 -11.42
CA LYS A 171 18.51 15.54 -12.43
C LYS A 171 17.19 14.77 -12.32
N LYS A 172 16.68 14.66 -11.11
CA LYS A 172 15.45 13.91 -10.81
C LYS A 172 14.66 14.68 -9.76
N CYS A 173 13.34 14.59 -9.87
CA CYS A 173 12.42 15.08 -8.87
C CYS A 173 11.39 14.00 -8.57
N LYS A 174 10.90 13.98 -7.35
CA LYS A 174 9.83 13.08 -6.94
C LYS A 174 8.82 13.85 -6.08
N VAL A 175 7.56 13.52 -6.23
CA VAL A 175 6.51 13.94 -5.30
C VAL A 175 6.38 12.86 -4.25
N ILE A 176 6.38 13.26 -3.00
CA ILE A 176 6.12 12.41 -1.86
C ILE A 176 4.78 12.81 -1.27
N VAL A 177 3.89 11.84 -1.12
CA VAL A 177 2.63 11.98 -0.41
C VAL A 177 2.78 11.27 0.90
N VAL A 178 2.67 12.00 1.99
CA VAL A 178 2.72 11.48 3.35
C VAL A 178 1.29 11.25 3.82
N THR A 179 1.05 10.07 4.35
CA THR A 179 -0.22 9.70 4.96
C THR A 179 0.00 9.31 6.42
N GLU A 180 -1.07 9.10 7.17
CA GLU A 180 -0.99 8.64 8.55
C GLU A 180 -0.26 7.29 8.68
N VAL A 181 -0.39 6.41 7.69
CA VAL A 181 0.13 5.03 7.73
C VAL A 181 1.49 4.91 7.04
N GLY A 182 1.78 5.74 6.03
CA GLY A 182 2.99 5.58 5.26
C GLY A 182 3.35 6.73 4.34
N THR A 183 4.38 6.48 3.55
CA THR A 183 4.92 7.46 2.60
C THR A 183 4.93 6.88 1.20
N HIS A 184 4.29 7.57 0.28
CA HIS A 184 4.17 7.17 -1.12
C HIS A 184 4.88 8.16 -2.02
N TYR A 185 5.59 7.68 -3.04
CA TYR A 185 6.37 8.54 -3.92
C TYR A 185 6.09 8.26 -5.40
N TYR A 186 6.11 9.34 -6.16
CA TYR A 186 5.97 9.32 -7.59
C TYR A 186 7.10 10.13 -8.24
N LYS A 187 7.81 9.50 -9.19
CA LYS A 187 8.89 10.17 -9.94
C LYS A 187 8.29 11.08 -11.00
N LEU A 188 8.78 12.31 -11.08
CA LEU A 188 8.45 13.21 -12.17
C LEU A 188 9.07 12.73 -13.49
N ASN A 189 8.36 12.96 -14.59
CA ASN A 189 8.92 12.69 -15.89
C ASN A 189 10.00 13.72 -16.26
N SER A 190 10.84 13.40 -17.24
CA SER A 190 11.96 14.24 -17.66
C SER A 190 11.51 15.59 -18.22
N GLU A 191 10.35 15.67 -18.85
CA GLU A 191 9.79 16.90 -19.39
C GLU A 191 9.51 17.93 -18.28
N ILE A 192 8.84 17.49 -17.20
CA ILE A 192 8.54 18.35 -16.04
C ILE A 192 9.83 18.79 -15.36
N VAL A 193 10.79 17.86 -15.20
CA VAL A 193 12.10 18.17 -14.62
C VAL A 193 12.85 19.22 -15.47
N SER A 194 12.76 19.14 -16.81
CA SER A 194 13.35 20.15 -17.70
C SER A 194 12.72 21.53 -17.50
N ILE A 195 11.39 21.61 -17.45
CA ILE A 195 10.67 22.87 -17.23
C ILE A 195 11.04 23.49 -15.88
N LEU A 196 11.11 22.69 -14.82
CA LEU A 196 11.53 23.14 -13.50
C LEU A 196 12.97 23.68 -13.52
N ASN A 197 13.89 23.00 -14.21
CA ASN A 197 15.27 23.47 -14.37
C ASN A 197 15.34 24.79 -15.16
N GLU A 198 14.58 24.92 -16.25
CA GLU A 198 14.56 26.13 -17.04
C GLU A 198 14.09 27.34 -16.20
N ASN A 199 13.03 27.16 -15.42
CA ASN A 199 12.51 28.20 -14.54
C ASN A 199 13.51 28.51 -13.41
N TYR A 200 14.22 27.51 -12.90
CA TYR A 200 15.24 27.72 -11.88
C TYR A 200 16.45 28.48 -12.43
N VAL A 201 16.90 28.18 -13.64
CA VAL A 201 17.97 28.94 -14.31
C VAL A 201 17.56 30.40 -14.53
N LYS A 202 16.32 30.67 -14.93
CA LYS A 202 15.79 32.04 -15.04
C LYS A 202 15.86 32.78 -13.70
N TYR A 203 15.50 32.09 -12.61
CA TYR A 203 15.64 32.64 -11.26
C TYR A 203 17.10 32.99 -10.91
N LEU A 204 18.03 32.05 -11.16
CA LEU A 204 19.45 32.27 -10.86
C LEU A 204 20.03 33.43 -11.65
N ASN A 205 19.61 33.63 -12.91
CA ASN A 205 20.09 34.74 -13.77
C ASN A 205 19.44 36.10 -13.42
N SER A 206 18.38 36.11 -12.63
CA SER A 206 17.67 37.33 -12.20
C SER A 206 18.15 37.86 -10.83
N LYS A 207 18.99 37.10 -10.15
CA LYS A 207 19.60 37.43 -8.86
C LYS A 207 20.99 38.08 -9.03
#